data_c80fe40a271b175520445f9327f9e094
#
_entry.id   c80fe40a271b175520445f9327f9e094
#
_cell.length_a   1.000
_cell.length_b   1.000
_cell.length_c   1.000
_cell.angle_alpha   90.00
_cell.angle_beta   90.00
_cell.angle_gamma   90.00
#
_symmetry.space_group_name_H-M   'P 1'
#
loop_
_entity.id
_entity.type
_entity.pdbx_description
1 polymer ?
#
loop_
_entity_poly.entity_id
_entity_poly.type
_entity_poly.pdbx_seq_one_letter_code
_entity_poly.pdbx_strand_id
1 'polypeptide(L)'
;MNQNEVNNGERTLPVSTQEAEEKRFQLNPNPQQHYQMTITIKNAPGPLDKFESFAHYGVQNCSYILDNTPEASGHPDKHIPLQFKKIADNKYQGDFYVDAMKDEDYYGQGICKWEFWGVDAAFTATGSDKDTLFEASITEKDLQTKKIELNHLKEKYPTIEDFAGALSQGKLKKERFKPEEYFTFDIELEELK
;
A
#
# COMPACT_ATOMS: atom_id res chain seq x y z
N MET A 1 26.44 4.70 24.46
CA MET A 1 25.39 5.70 24.27
C MET A 1 26.01 6.91 23.60
N ASN A 2 25.97 6.98 22.29
CA ASN A 2 26.37 8.17 21.55
C ASN A 2 25.11 8.63 20.82
N GLN A 3 24.44 9.63 21.39
CA GLN A 3 23.44 10.41 20.68
C GLN A 3 24.21 11.45 19.89
N ASN A 4 24.40 11.22 18.61
CA ASN A 4 24.83 12.29 17.70
C ASN A 4 23.60 13.12 17.36
N GLU A 5 23.44 14.21 18.08
CA GLU A 5 22.41 15.21 17.79
C GLU A 5 22.95 16.16 16.73
N VAL A 6 22.30 16.26 15.59
CA VAL A 6 22.60 17.25 14.56
C VAL A 6 21.63 18.41 14.72
N ASN A 7 22.15 19.57 15.06
CA ASN A 7 21.38 20.78 15.34
C ASN A 7 21.10 21.54 14.03
N ASN A 8 19.88 21.50 13.54
CA ASN A 8 19.42 22.23 12.36
C ASN A 8 18.52 23.40 12.83
N GLY A 9 19.15 24.36 13.50
CA GLY A 9 18.66 25.73 13.77
C GLY A 9 17.35 25.93 14.52
N GLU A 10 16.72 24.90 15.15
CA GLU A 10 15.66 25.04 16.17
C GLU A 10 15.05 23.69 16.63
N ARG A 11 15.30 22.59 15.94
CA ARG A 11 14.86 21.26 16.40
C ARG A 11 15.98 20.24 16.20
N THR A 12 16.37 19.59 17.26
CA THR A 12 17.25 18.41 17.20
C THR A 12 16.41 17.21 16.75
N LEU A 13 16.64 16.71 15.55
CA LEU A 13 15.99 15.49 15.06
C LEU A 13 16.78 14.25 15.51
N PRO A 14 16.14 13.17 15.96
CA PRO A 14 16.83 11.93 16.26
C PRO A 14 17.41 11.31 14.98
N VAL A 15 18.61 10.75 15.09
CA VAL A 15 19.27 10.02 13.99
C VAL A 15 18.92 8.55 14.11
N SER A 16 18.48 7.92 13.02
CA SER A 16 18.08 6.52 13.02
C SER A 16 18.35 5.84 11.68
N THR A 17 18.47 4.51 11.72
CA THR A 17 18.46 3.68 10.51
C THR A 17 17.04 3.25 10.17
N GLN A 18 16.76 2.98 8.91
CA GLN A 18 15.45 2.49 8.48
C GLN A 18 15.05 1.21 9.21
N GLU A 19 15.99 0.27 9.39
CA GLU A 19 15.74 -0.99 10.12
C GLU A 19 15.38 -0.76 11.60
N ALA A 20 16.00 0.23 12.26
CA ALA A 20 15.69 0.58 13.63
C ALA A 20 14.29 1.21 13.74
N GLU A 21 13.89 2.02 12.76
CA GLU A 21 12.56 2.62 12.70
C GLU A 21 11.47 1.56 12.51
N GLU A 22 11.66 0.60 11.61
CA GLU A 22 10.68 -0.50 11.40
C GLU A 22 10.38 -1.30 12.67
N LYS A 23 11.37 -1.44 13.56
CA LYS A 23 11.24 -2.15 14.86
C LYS A 23 10.64 -1.26 15.95
N ARG A 24 10.69 0.06 15.80
CA ARG A 24 10.21 1.02 16.80
C ARG A 24 8.69 1.12 16.83
N PHE A 25 8.06 1.08 15.65
CA PHE A 25 6.64 1.35 15.51
C PHE A 25 5.79 0.18 16.00
N GLN A 26 4.79 0.50 16.82
CA GLN A 26 3.91 -0.47 17.44
C GLN A 26 2.53 -0.47 16.77
N LEU A 27 1.95 -1.67 16.70
CA LEU A 27 0.56 -1.81 16.29
C LEU A 27 -0.37 -1.29 17.41
N ASN A 28 -1.51 -0.75 17.00
CA ASN A 28 -2.60 -0.44 17.90
C ASN A 28 -3.12 -1.75 18.52
N PRO A 29 -3.09 -1.91 19.86
CA PRO A 29 -3.54 -3.15 20.50
C PRO A 29 -5.06 -3.34 20.45
N ASN A 30 -5.83 -2.32 20.07
CA ASN A 30 -7.28 -2.34 20.02
C ASN A 30 -7.83 -1.52 18.85
N PRO A 31 -7.53 -1.90 17.59
CA PRO A 31 -8.01 -1.18 16.43
C PRO A 31 -9.54 -1.35 16.29
N GLN A 32 -10.24 -0.30 15.88
CA GLN A 32 -11.69 -0.23 15.79
C GLN A 32 -12.22 -0.05 14.38
N GLN A 33 -11.42 0.55 13.49
CA GLN A 33 -11.85 0.86 12.13
C GLN A 33 -11.50 -0.30 11.20
N HIS A 34 -12.33 -1.35 11.25
CA HIS A 34 -12.14 -2.59 10.50
C HIS A 34 -12.85 -2.54 9.17
N TYR A 35 -12.12 -2.82 8.10
CA TYR A 35 -12.62 -2.87 6.72
C TYR A 35 -12.32 -4.20 6.06
N GLN A 36 -13.22 -4.61 5.19
CA GLN A 36 -13.05 -5.72 4.29
C GLN A 36 -12.98 -5.21 2.85
N MET A 37 -11.99 -5.66 2.11
CA MET A 37 -11.79 -5.37 0.69
C MET A 37 -12.04 -6.65 -0.11
N THR A 38 -12.96 -6.57 -1.07
CA THR A 38 -13.24 -7.64 -2.03
C THR A 38 -12.82 -7.20 -3.42
N ILE A 39 -11.98 -7.99 -4.08
CA ILE A 39 -11.47 -7.75 -5.43
C ILE A 39 -12.07 -8.80 -6.35
N THR A 40 -12.77 -8.38 -7.42
CA THR A 40 -13.30 -9.24 -8.46
C THR A 40 -12.61 -8.92 -9.79
N ILE A 41 -11.94 -9.91 -10.38
CA ILE A 41 -11.23 -9.76 -11.65
C ILE A 41 -12.14 -10.21 -12.78
N LYS A 42 -12.36 -9.34 -13.78
CA LYS A 42 -13.24 -9.60 -14.93
C LYS A 42 -12.48 -9.51 -16.25
N ASN A 43 -12.69 -10.48 -17.11
CA ASN A 43 -12.19 -10.50 -18.49
C ASN A 43 -10.65 -10.47 -18.60
N ALA A 44 -9.92 -10.94 -17.58
CA ALA A 44 -8.48 -11.10 -17.65
C ALA A 44 -8.09 -12.06 -18.77
N PRO A 45 -6.97 -11.82 -19.47
CA PRO A 45 -6.54 -12.70 -20.58
C PRO A 45 -6.01 -14.05 -20.11
N GLY A 46 -5.71 -14.20 -18.82
CA GLY A 46 -5.23 -15.43 -18.19
C GLY A 46 -5.31 -15.34 -16.67
N PRO A 47 -4.74 -16.32 -15.94
CA PRO A 47 -4.78 -16.35 -14.49
C PRO A 47 -4.01 -15.18 -13.86
N LEU A 48 -4.54 -14.64 -12.77
CA LEU A 48 -3.95 -13.62 -11.91
C LEU A 48 -4.17 -14.04 -10.45
N ASP A 49 -3.52 -15.14 -10.05
CA ASP A 49 -3.68 -15.76 -8.73
C ASP A 49 -2.42 -15.72 -7.87
N LYS A 50 -1.38 -15.06 -8.34
CA LYS A 50 -0.17 -14.72 -7.60
C LYS A 50 -0.19 -13.25 -7.28
N PHE A 51 -0.10 -12.90 -6.03
CA PHE A 51 -0.15 -11.49 -5.61
C PHE A 51 0.53 -11.28 -4.26
N GLU A 52 0.94 -10.04 -4.04
CA GLU A 52 1.36 -9.51 -2.75
C GLU A 52 0.46 -8.34 -2.39
N SER A 53 0.22 -8.12 -1.10
CA SER A 53 -0.63 -7.03 -0.66
C SER A 53 -0.20 -6.45 0.67
N PHE A 54 -0.35 -5.13 0.80
CA PHE A 54 0.05 -4.37 1.97
C PHE A 54 -0.95 -3.25 2.27
N ALA A 55 -1.18 -2.97 3.54
CA ALA A 55 -1.75 -1.72 3.99
C ALA A 55 -0.62 -0.74 4.32
N HIS A 56 -0.75 0.50 3.89
CA HIS A 56 0.25 1.54 4.01
C HIS A 56 -0.17 2.61 5.01
N TYR A 57 0.74 2.94 5.94
CA TYR A 57 0.54 3.95 6.97
C TYR A 57 1.73 4.89 7.00
N GLY A 58 1.50 6.15 7.31
CA GLY A 58 2.57 7.11 7.47
C GLY A 58 2.26 8.21 8.48
N VAL A 59 3.31 8.94 8.86
CA VAL A 59 3.24 10.05 9.80
C VAL A 59 3.80 11.29 9.14
N GLN A 60 3.06 12.41 9.20
CA GLN A 60 3.51 13.69 8.64
C GLN A 60 4.03 14.65 9.71
N ASN A 61 3.59 14.50 10.96
CA ASN A 61 3.88 15.44 12.04
C ASN A 61 5.13 15.12 12.87
N CYS A 62 5.82 14.01 12.56
CA CYS A 62 7.11 13.63 13.14
C CYS A 62 8.12 13.32 12.06
N SER A 63 9.40 13.50 12.36
CA SER A 63 10.50 13.19 11.44
C SER A 63 11.76 12.76 12.18
N TYR A 64 12.66 12.10 11.46
CA TYR A 64 13.97 11.68 11.92
C TYR A 64 15.04 11.94 10.85
N ILE A 65 16.31 11.94 11.22
CA ILE A 65 17.43 12.05 10.28
C ILE A 65 17.94 10.65 9.95
N LEU A 66 18.14 10.37 8.67
CA LEU A 66 18.75 9.12 8.22
C LEU A 66 20.25 9.12 8.53
N ASP A 67 20.72 8.08 9.24
CA ASP A 67 22.12 7.95 9.70
C ASP A 67 23.13 8.00 8.55
N ASN A 68 22.81 7.41 7.41
CA ASN A 68 23.66 7.39 6.22
C ASN A 68 23.48 8.60 5.30
N THR A 69 22.57 9.50 5.61
CA THR A 69 22.27 10.70 4.81
C THR A 69 21.87 11.85 5.74
N PRO A 70 22.81 12.46 6.49
CA PRO A 70 22.50 13.44 7.55
C PRO A 70 21.75 14.70 7.06
N GLU A 71 21.75 14.97 5.77
CA GLU A 71 21.04 16.09 5.14
C GLU A 71 19.59 15.73 4.78
N ALA A 72 19.20 14.45 4.90
CA ALA A 72 17.86 13.97 4.58
C ALA A 72 17.07 13.62 5.85
N SER A 73 15.87 14.18 5.97
CA SER A 73 14.90 13.77 6.98
C SER A 73 13.93 12.76 6.38
N GLY A 74 13.60 11.72 7.16
CA GLY A 74 12.55 10.76 6.87
C GLY A 74 11.31 11.02 7.73
N HIS A 75 10.16 10.61 7.25
CA HIS A 75 8.95 10.48 8.03
C HIS A 75 8.67 9.01 8.32
N PRO A 76 8.13 8.66 9.50
CA PRO A 76 7.73 7.29 9.77
C PRO A 76 6.74 6.78 8.74
N ASP A 77 7.01 5.60 8.21
CA ASP A 77 6.10 4.85 7.37
C ASP A 77 6.09 3.38 7.76
N LYS A 78 4.98 2.68 7.51
CA LYS A 78 4.82 1.27 7.80
C LYS A 78 3.95 0.59 6.75
N HIS A 79 4.43 -0.54 6.27
CA HIS A 79 3.71 -1.43 5.39
C HIS A 79 3.34 -2.71 6.16
N ILE A 80 2.05 -2.97 6.31
CA ILE A 80 1.56 -4.17 6.99
C ILE A 80 1.10 -5.17 5.94
N PRO A 81 1.73 -6.36 5.83
CA PRO A 81 1.28 -7.40 4.91
C PRO A 81 -0.16 -7.81 5.18
N LEU A 82 -0.95 -7.90 4.13
CA LEU A 82 -2.33 -8.36 4.19
C LEU A 82 -2.49 -9.77 3.65
N GLN A 83 -3.50 -10.48 4.15
CA GLN A 83 -3.85 -11.82 3.70
C GLN A 83 -5.18 -11.77 2.94
N PHE A 84 -5.12 -11.93 1.63
CA PHE A 84 -6.32 -12.14 0.82
C PHE A 84 -6.56 -13.63 0.61
N LYS A 85 -7.83 -14.05 0.73
CA LYS A 85 -8.28 -15.41 0.46
C LYS A 85 -9.07 -15.44 -0.84
N LYS A 86 -8.82 -16.42 -1.68
CA LYS A 86 -9.67 -16.70 -2.84
C LYS A 86 -11.00 -17.27 -2.33
N ILE A 87 -12.10 -16.54 -2.55
CA ILE A 87 -13.45 -16.91 -2.11
C ILE A 87 -14.32 -17.45 -3.24
N ALA A 88 -13.95 -17.16 -4.49
CA ALA A 88 -14.55 -17.73 -5.70
C ALA A 88 -13.54 -17.58 -6.86
N ASP A 89 -13.88 -18.08 -8.05
CA ASP A 89 -13.07 -17.85 -9.22
C ASP A 89 -12.92 -16.35 -9.49
N ASN A 90 -11.66 -15.92 -9.64
CA ASN A 90 -11.31 -14.51 -9.85
C ASN A 90 -11.84 -13.55 -8.78
N LYS A 91 -12.12 -14.04 -7.56
CA LYS A 91 -12.62 -13.22 -6.45
C LYS A 91 -11.80 -13.46 -5.18
N TYR A 92 -11.26 -12.38 -4.63
CA TYR A 92 -10.38 -12.37 -3.47
C TYR A 92 -10.93 -11.44 -2.40
N GLN A 93 -10.71 -11.78 -1.13
CA GLN A 93 -11.20 -11.01 0.00
C GLN A 93 -10.13 -10.96 1.10
N GLY A 94 -9.88 -9.78 1.63
CA GLY A 94 -8.94 -9.53 2.72
C GLY A 94 -9.42 -8.42 3.63
N ASP A 95 -8.93 -8.44 4.86
CA ASP A 95 -9.31 -7.51 5.91
C ASP A 95 -8.14 -6.62 6.29
N PHE A 96 -8.43 -5.38 6.67
CA PHE A 96 -7.46 -4.42 7.18
C PHE A 96 -8.09 -3.46 8.18
N TYR A 97 -7.25 -2.77 8.97
CA TYR A 97 -7.69 -1.74 9.90
C TYR A 97 -7.11 -0.39 9.50
N VAL A 98 -7.94 0.64 9.46
CA VAL A 98 -7.49 2.02 9.16
C VAL A 98 -6.64 2.57 10.31
N ASP A 99 -6.96 2.21 11.54
CA ASP A 99 -6.28 2.61 12.77
C ASP A 99 -5.35 1.52 13.33
N ALA A 100 -4.67 0.77 12.44
CA ALA A 100 -3.79 -0.34 12.85
C ALA A 100 -2.53 0.09 13.57
N MET A 101 -2.11 1.34 13.47
CA MET A 101 -0.87 1.83 14.08
C MET A 101 -1.15 2.60 15.37
N LYS A 102 -0.23 2.46 16.34
CA LYS A 102 -0.34 3.15 17.63
C LYS A 102 0.24 4.55 17.54
N ASP A 103 -0.57 5.56 17.84
CA ASP A 103 -0.11 6.93 18.06
C ASP A 103 0.72 7.01 19.35
N GLU A 104 1.96 7.46 19.24
CA GLU A 104 2.88 7.55 20.38
C GLU A 104 3.97 8.62 20.11
N ASP A 105 4.58 9.13 21.17
CA ASP A 105 5.75 10.00 21.05
C ASP A 105 7.02 9.16 20.85
N TYR A 106 7.32 8.84 19.60
CA TYR A 106 8.48 8.03 19.22
C TYR A 106 9.81 8.76 19.29
N TYR A 107 9.79 10.11 19.28
CA TYR A 107 10.99 10.92 19.07
C TYR A 107 11.16 12.07 20.06
N GLY A 108 10.27 12.22 21.07
CA GLY A 108 10.29 13.38 21.97
C GLY A 108 9.82 14.67 21.29
N GLN A 109 9.08 14.55 20.19
CA GLN A 109 8.52 15.68 19.42
C GLN A 109 7.02 15.88 19.66
N GLY A 110 6.44 15.16 20.61
CA GLY A 110 5.01 15.01 20.81
C GLY A 110 4.45 13.79 20.11
N ILE A 111 3.15 13.56 20.24
CA ILE A 111 2.49 12.38 19.68
C ILE A 111 2.56 12.37 18.16
N CYS A 112 3.22 11.37 17.59
CA CYS A 112 3.21 11.08 16.16
C CYS A 112 1.87 10.46 15.77
N LYS A 113 1.18 11.11 14.82
CA LYS A 113 -0.14 10.72 14.38
C LYS A 113 -0.04 9.88 13.11
N TRP A 114 -0.47 8.63 13.19
CA TRP A 114 -0.50 7.73 12.05
C TRP A 114 -1.73 7.99 11.17
N GLU A 115 -1.49 8.05 9.90
CA GLU A 115 -2.50 8.19 8.86
C GLU A 115 -2.49 6.94 7.99
N PHE A 116 -3.67 6.40 7.68
CA PHE A 116 -3.83 5.35 6.69
C PHE A 116 -3.74 5.96 5.29
N TRP A 117 -2.84 5.46 4.47
CA TRP A 117 -2.66 5.95 3.11
C TRP A 117 -3.40 5.13 2.07
N GLY A 118 -3.53 3.82 2.31
CA GLY A 118 -4.24 2.95 1.39
C GLY A 118 -3.89 1.47 1.55
N VAL A 119 -4.41 0.68 0.62
CA VAL A 119 -4.08 -0.73 0.42
C VAL A 119 -3.65 -0.91 -1.03
N ASP A 120 -2.55 -1.64 -1.22
CA ASP A 120 -2.11 -2.12 -2.53
C ASP A 120 -2.13 -3.64 -2.57
N ALA A 121 -2.72 -4.20 -3.63
CA ALA A 121 -2.62 -5.61 -3.96
C ALA A 121 -2.12 -5.73 -5.41
N ALA A 122 -0.92 -6.21 -5.60
CA ALA A 122 -0.28 -6.36 -6.91
C ALA A 122 -0.40 -7.82 -7.40
N PHE A 123 -1.16 -8.02 -8.45
CA PHE A 123 -1.40 -9.32 -9.06
C PHE A 123 -0.47 -9.56 -10.23
N THR A 124 0.01 -10.80 -10.37
CA THR A 124 0.88 -11.25 -11.46
C THR A 124 0.36 -12.54 -12.10
N ALA A 125 0.80 -12.81 -13.33
CA ALA A 125 0.39 -13.99 -14.06
C ALA A 125 1.01 -15.28 -13.51
N THR A 126 2.32 -15.27 -13.24
CA THR A 126 3.09 -16.46 -12.85
C THR A 126 3.83 -16.32 -11.52
N GLY A 127 3.98 -15.10 -11.03
CA GLY A 127 4.82 -14.76 -9.87
C GLY A 127 6.29 -14.52 -10.24
N SER A 128 6.59 -14.39 -11.54
CA SER A 128 7.94 -14.03 -12.01
C SER A 128 8.19 -12.53 -11.81
N ASP A 129 9.44 -12.16 -11.55
CA ASP A 129 9.93 -10.78 -11.52
C ASP A 129 9.82 -10.04 -12.87
N LYS A 130 9.56 -10.80 -13.95
CA LYS A 130 9.32 -10.26 -15.28
C LYS A 130 7.87 -9.96 -15.57
N ASP A 131 6.95 -10.48 -14.75
CA ASP A 131 5.52 -10.28 -14.94
C ASP A 131 5.16 -8.80 -14.75
N THR A 132 4.13 -8.37 -15.47
CA THR A 132 3.48 -7.09 -15.17
C THR A 132 2.76 -7.17 -13.84
N LEU A 133 2.97 -6.16 -12.98
CA LEU A 133 2.27 -5.98 -11.73
C LEU A 133 0.96 -5.24 -12.00
N PHE A 134 -0.18 -5.93 -11.87
CA PHE A 134 -1.50 -5.34 -12.02
C PHE A 134 -2.03 -4.95 -10.64
N GLU A 135 -2.13 -3.66 -10.38
CA GLU A 135 -2.55 -3.15 -9.05
C GLU A 135 -4.06 -3.09 -8.90
N ALA A 136 -4.52 -3.59 -7.76
CA ALA A 136 -5.81 -3.27 -7.16
C ALA A 136 -5.55 -2.39 -5.94
N SER A 137 -5.43 -1.09 -6.15
CA SER A 137 -5.05 -0.13 -5.11
C SER A 137 -6.23 0.74 -4.70
N ILE A 138 -6.30 1.03 -3.41
CA ILE A 138 -7.22 2.02 -2.83
C ILE A 138 -6.45 3.02 -1.97
N THR A 139 -6.99 4.22 -1.84
CA THR A 139 -6.52 5.26 -0.92
C THR A 139 -7.52 5.50 0.21
N GLU A 140 -7.14 6.26 1.23
CA GLU A 140 -8.05 6.68 2.31
C GLU A 140 -9.37 7.28 1.75
N LYS A 141 -9.29 8.08 0.69
CA LYS A 141 -10.47 8.72 0.07
C LYS A 141 -11.47 7.72 -0.51
N ASP A 142 -10.99 6.56 -0.92
CA ASP A 142 -11.81 5.52 -1.53
C ASP A 142 -12.67 4.77 -0.51
N LEU A 143 -12.35 4.84 0.79
CA LEU A 143 -13.13 4.21 1.85
C LEU A 143 -14.61 4.65 1.85
N GLN A 144 -14.88 5.88 1.44
CA GLN A 144 -16.25 6.41 1.36
C GLN A 144 -16.97 6.02 0.06
N THR A 145 -16.22 5.71 -0.99
CA THR A 145 -16.78 5.39 -2.32
C THR A 145 -17.42 4.01 -2.37
N LYS A 146 -16.95 3.07 -1.53
CA LYS A 146 -17.40 1.68 -1.40
C LYS A 146 -17.21 0.79 -2.62
N LYS A 147 -17.15 1.36 -3.82
CA LYS A 147 -16.94 0.64 -5.08
C LYS A 147 -15.99 1.41 -5.98
N ILE A 148 -14.95 0.72 -6.43
CA ILE A 148 -13.92 1.29 -7.31
C ILE A 148 -13.74 0.32 -8.46
N GLU A 149 -13.54 0.86 -9.65
CA GLU A 149 -13.24 0.09 -10.83
C GLU A 149 -11.89 0.53 -11.40
N LEU A 150 -10.99 -0.43 -11.53
CA LEU A 150 -9.67 -0.24 -12.13
C LEU A 150 -9.58 -1.04 -13.42
N ASN A 151 -9.06 -0.43 -14.48
CA ASN A 151 -9.01 -1.03 -15.81
C ASN A 151 -7.58 -1.15 -16.31
N HIS A 152 -7.22 -2.34 -16.74
CA HIS A 152 -5.87 -2.71 -17.18
C HIS A 152 -5.88 -3.16 -18.63
N LEU A 153 -4.89 -2.73 -19.43
CA LEU A 153 -4.75 -3.19 -20.81
C LEU A 153 -4.33 -4.67 -20.86
N LYS A 154 -5.03 -5.44 -21.68
CA LYS A 154 -4.71 -6.87 -21.89
C LYS A 154 -3.37 -7.09 -22.57
N GLU A 155 -2.93 -6.15 -23.41
CA GLU A 155 -1.62 -6.22 -24.08
C GLU A 155 -0.43 -6.22 -23.10
N LYS A 156 -0.66 -5.78 -21.85
CA LYS A 156 0.37 -5.82 -20.78
C LYS A 156 0.51 -7.18 -20.11
N TYR A 157 -0.35 -8.13 -20.45
CA TYR A 157 -0.35 -9.47 -19.85
C TYR A 157 0.38 -10.48 -20.78
N PRO A 158 1.19 -11.39 -20.25
CA PRO A 158 1.66 -11.49 -18.86
C PRO A 158 2.81 -10.52 -18.54
N THR A 159 3.52 -10.07 -19.56
CA THR A 159 4.70 -9.20 -19.45
C THR A 159 4.63 -8.11 -20.51
N ILE A 160 5.29 -6.98 -20.27
CA ILE A 160 5.59 -5.98 -21.30
C ILE A 160 6.99 -6.28 -21.84
N GLU A 161 7.12 -6.45 -23.15
CA GLU A 161 8.41 -6.60 -23.82
C GLU A 161 9.32 -5.42 -23.43
N ASP A 162 10.56 -5.71 -23.04
CA ASP A 162 11.57 -4.74 -22.58
C ASP A 162 11.32 -4.05 -21.20
N PHE A 163 10.24 -4.41 -20.49
CA PHE A 163 9.91 -3.83 -19.17
C PHE A 163 9.58 -4.91 -18.13
N ALA A 164 10.59 -5.62 -17.65
CA ALA A 164 10.41 -6.58 -16.55
C ALA A 164 9.85 -5.87 -15.31
N GLY A 165 8.82 -6.46 -14.69
CA GLY A 165 8.18 -5.90 -13.49
C GLY A 165 7.41 -4.59 -13.72
N ALA A 166 6.93 -4.35 -14.95
CA ALA A 166 6.16 -3.15 -15.27
C ALA A 166 4.89 -3.03 -14.42
N LEU A 167 4.62 -1.81 -13.92
CA LEU A 167 3.46 -1.51 -13.08
C LEU A 167 2.27 -1.06 -13.93
N SER A 168 1.11 -1.67 -13.71
CA SER A 168 -0.17 -1.26 -14.29
C SER A 168 -1.14 -0.84 -13.17
N GLN A 169 -1.34 0.47 -13.01
CA GLN A 169 -2.13 1.07 -11.92
C GLN A 169 -3.65 1.07 -12.14
N GLY A 170 -4.14 0.47 -13.22
CA GLY A 170 -5.58 0.42 -13.49
C GLY A 170 -6.28 1.75 -13.79
N LYS A 171 -5.53 2.83 -13.97
CA LYS A 171 -6.07 4.19 -14.22
C LYS A 171 -6.38 4.45 -15.70
N LEU A 172 -6.80 3.42 -16.43
CA LEU A 172 -7.13 3.52 -17.84
C LEU A 172 -8.42 4.32 -18.05
N LYS A 173 -8.40 5.27 -18.98
CA LYS A 173 -9.60 5.97 -19.45
C LYS A 173 -10.30 5.11 -20.50
N LYS A 174 -11.35 4.40 -20.11
CA LYS A 174 -12.10 3.43 -20.95
C LYS A 174 -12.53 3.99 -22.29
N GLU A 175 -12.88 5.28 -22.34
CA GLU A 175 -13.39 5.95 -23.55
C GLU A 175 -12.38 5.94 -24.71
N ARG A 176 -11.12 5.62 -24.43
CA ARG A 176 -10.03 5.56 -25.41
C ARG A 176 -9.80 4.16 -25.98
N PHE A 177 -10.46 3.14 -25.43
CA PHE A 177 -10.21 1.74 -25.72
C PHE A 177 -11.51 0.98 -25.94
N LYS A 178 -11.44 -0.09 -26.74
CA LYS A 178 -12.58 -0.98 -26.90
C LYS A 178 -12.67 -1.96 -25.72
N PRO A 179 -13.89 -2.43 -25.36
CA PRO A 179 -14.08 -3.35 -24.23
C PRO A 179 -13.22 -4.62 -24.27
N GLU A 180 -12.88 -5.11 -25.46
CA GLU A 180 -12.01 -6.28 -25.66
C GLU A 180 -10.53 -6.03 -25.37
N GLU A 181 -10.08 -4.76 -25.31
CA GLU A 181 -8.67 -4.40 -25.13
C GLU A 181 -8.25 -4.32 -23.65
N TYR A 182 -9.22 -4.31 -22.73
CA TYR A 182 -8.93 -4.21 -21.30
C TYR A 182 -9.66 -5.26 -20.47
N PHE A 183 -9.22 -5.41 -19.24
CA PHE A 183 -9.87 -6.17 -18.18
C PHE A 183 -9.99 -5.31 -16.94
N THR A 184 -10.82 -5.74 -15.98
CA THR A 184 -11.25 -4.87 -14.89
C THR A 184 -11.03 -5.55 -13.54
N PHE A 185 -10.56 -4.78 -12.56
CA PHE A 185 -10.63 -5.09 -11.15
C PHE A 185 -11.78 -4.27 -10.54
N ASP A 186 -12.85 -4.93 -10.13
CA ASP A 186 -13.89 -4.32 -9.32
C ASP A 186 -13.55 -4.51 -7.85
N ILE A 187 -13.41 -3.41 -7.12
CA ILE A 187 -13.11 -3.39 -5.70
C ILE A 187 -14.35 -2.94 -4.94
N GLU A 188 -14.75 -3.73 -3.96
CA GLU A 188 -15.82 -3.40 -3.02
C GLU A 188 -15.24 -3.29 -1.62
N LEU A 189 -15.62 -2.23 -0.90
CA LEU A 189 -15.19 -1.94 0.47
C LEU A 189 -16.39 -1.99 1.41
N GLU A 190 -16.25 -2.71 2.52
CA GLU A 190 -17.25 -2.81 3.57
C GLU A 190 -16.61 -2.53 4.93
N GLU A 191 -17.19 -1.60 5.69
CA GLU A 191 -16.83 -1.38 7.08
C GLU A 191 -17.50 -2.44 7.95
N LEU A 192 -16.68 -3.21 8.67
CA LEU A 192 -17.15 -4.24 9.59
C LEU A 192 -17.34 -3.65 11.00
N LYS A 193 -18.47 -3.95 11.60
CA LYS A 193 -18.83 -3.45 12.96
C LYS A 193 -18.44 -4.46 14.03
#